data_54b9a73f31441b9398a38b2242f46be6
#
_entry.id   54b9a73f31441b9398a38b2242f46be6
#
_cell.length_a   1.000
_cell.length_b   1.000
_cell.length_c   1.000
_cell.angle_alpha   90.00
_cell.angle_beta   90.00
_cell.angle_gamma   90.00
#
_symmetry.space_group_name_H-M   'P 1'
#
loop_
_entity.id
_entity.type
_entity.pdbx_description
1 polymer ?
#
loop_
_entity_poly.entity_id
_entity_poly.type
_entity_poly.pdbx_seq_one_letter_code
_entity_poly.pdbx_strand_id
1 'polypeptide(L)'
;MTDVPSPSRLRPAAWLLGLLMVLATVVTGSSPAQARTASGLVKVAITSVTPPTGDPKTPITIKGTVTNTSSVSMTWVQASFWRSQDEINDTRDLSDLLASPATVPVGMRWFREPKEASIFNITDPEANQTFKPGDTGSFTVTGTPAQMGLTTPNAVYAVGVHVQASPGNQPRRTVGRARVLTVLSDAHTSANLAPVIVLSAPPSRRIDGTFTDESLSDDITRRLKPLAEAAHTRNATVLVDPSLIDEVRAMASGYLVAGKGSHTVAGTGQEQAKEWLNLVEPLLSSGRAYRLPYGNADVIGTARQGRSSLLLTVKHAVDPSNPAAHLPLAIIDPAAELDNSSFKTLAKELSPSVILTCAASVRKGVREDFGVKIVGLADTVRTSGHPQSNSDSQRRGMLLSQALLMTRESIPAVTLVTTVNDVQATAPVSWLHLQNLSTILNGCLL
;
A
#
# COMPACT_ATOMS: atom_id res chain seq x y z
N MET A 1 49.83 49.68 -51.13
CA MET A 1 49.07 48.57 -51.74
C MET A 1 49.40 47.35 -50.96
N THR A 2 48.61 47.07 -49.96
CA THR A 2 48.77 45.90 -49.08
C THR A 2 47.40 45.19 -48.98
N ASP A 3 47.37 43.97 -49.53
CA ASP A 3 46.24 43.10 -49.54
C ASP A 3 45.91 42.62 -48.12
N VAL A 4 44.64 42.74 -47.75
CA VAL A 4 44.09 42.18 -46.54
C VAL A 4 43.32 40.91 -46.93
N PRO A 5 43.60 39.71 -46.38
CA PRO A 5 42.82 38.52 -46.67
C PRO A 5 41.50 38.46 -45.85
N SER A 6 40.43 38.15 -46.53
CA SER A 6 39.05 37.96 -46.03
C SER A 6 38.94 36.70 -45.16
N PRO A 7 38.14 36.70 -44.08
CA PRO A 7 37.96 35.53 -43.23
C PRO A 7 37.01 34.53 -43.89
N SER A 8 37.45 33.27 -43.90
CA SER A 8 36.72 32.12 -44.38
C SER A 8 35.50 31.83 -43.49
N ARG A 9 34.32 31.71 -44.10
CA ARG A 9 33.05 31.30 -43.44
C ARG A 9 33.15 29.85 -42.98
N LEU A 10 33.23 29.62 -41.69
CA LEU A 10 33.07 28.32 -41.06
C LEU A 10 31.60 27.90 -41.13
N ARG A 11 31.36 26.70 -41.64
CA ARG A 11 30.04 26.11 -41.87
C ARG A 11 29.32 25.77 -40.56
N PRO A 12 28.01 26.06 -40.41
CA PRO A 12 27.25 25.79 -39.17
C PRO A 12 26.94 24.32 -38.91
N ALA A 13 27.38 23.38 -39.77
CA ALA A 13 27.09 21.96 -39.64
C ALA A 13 27.87 21.23 -38.51
N ALA A 14 28.98 21.76 -38.06
CA ALA A 14 29.81 21.12 -37.02
C ALA A 14 29.24 21.34 -35.60
N TRP A 15 28.46 22.38 -35.38
CA TRP A 15 27.85 22.69 -34.06
C TRP A 15 26.60 21.90 -33.78
N LEU A 16 25.84 21.47 -34.80
CA LEU A 16 24.64 20.63 -34.63
C LEU A 16 25.01 19.19 -34.27
N LEU A 17 26.12 18.65 -34.73
CA LEU A 17 26.60 17.32 -34.32
C LEU A 17 27.12 17.29 -32.88
N GLY A 18 27.76 18.35 -32.41
CA GLY A 18 28.21 18.47 -31.04
C GLY A 18 27.07 18.58 -30.05
N LEU A 19 26.00 19.29 -30.40
CA LEU A 19 24.80 19.43 -29.54
C LEU A 19 23.96 18.13 -29.47
N LEU A 20 23.90 17.35 -30.54
CA LEU A 20 23.23 16.06 -30.56
C LEU A 20 23.98 15.00 -29.78
N MET A 21 25.30 15.01 -29.71
CA MET A 21 26.09 14.12 -28.87
C MET A 21 25.98 14.45 -27.37
N VAL A 22 25.84 15.72 -27.00
CA VAL A 22 25.65 16.13 -25.62
C VAL A 22 24.24 15.81 -25.14
N LEU A 23 23.20 15.89 -26.00
CA LEU A 23 21.85 15.44 -25.64
C LEU A 23 21.72 13.90 -25.53
N ALA A 24 22.50 13.14 -26.31
CA ALA A 24 22.51 11.69 -26.24
C ALA A 24 23.18 11.14 -24.97
N THR A 25 24.12 11.87 -24.37
CA THR A 25 24.78 11.47 -23.13
C THR A 25 24.04 11.87 -21.85
N VAL A 26 23.07 12.79 -21.92
CA VAL A 26 22.24 13.18 -20.76
C VAL A 26 21.03 12.27 -20.57
N VAL A 27 20.61 11.51 -21.58
CA VAL A 27 19.47 10.58 -21.50
C VAL A 27 19.88 9.19 -20.98
N THR A 28 21.18 8.88 -20.86
CA THR A 28 21.66 7.60 -20.29
C THR A 28 22.06 7.69 -18.81
N GLY A 29 21.75 8.79 -18.15
CA GLY A 29 22.06 9.01 -16.75
C GLY A 29 20.84 8.84 -15.85
N SER A 30 20.84 7.79 -15.09
CA SER A 30 19.94 7.44 -13.97
C SER A 30 18.59 6.84 -14.34
N SER A 31 18.60 5.61 -14.88
CA SER A 31 17.64 4.67 -14.34
C SER A 31 17.87 4.61 -12.83
N PRO A 32 16.85 4.83 -11.98
CA PRO A 32 17.01 4.53 -10.57
C PRO A 32 17.49 3.08 -10.54
N ALA A 33 18.58 2.82 -9.85
CA ALA A 33 19.02 1.48 -9.56
C ALA A 33 17.85 0.84 -8.82
N GLN A 34 16.94 0.24 -9.57
CA GLN A 34 16.07 -0.78 -9.01
C GLN A 34 17.05 -1.75 -8.39
N ALA A 35 17.13 -1.72 -7.05
CA ALA A 35 17.76 -2.77 -6.31
C ALA A 35 17.13 -4.04 -6.90
N ARG A 36 17.90 -4.75 -7.74
CA ARG A 36 17.59 -6.10 -8.15
C ARG A 36 17.61 -6.89 -6.85
N THR A 37 16.49 -6.87 -6.15
CA THR A 37 16.17 -7.90 -5.18
C THR A 37 16.45 -9.19 -5.95
N ALA A 38 17.43 -9.97 -5.48
CA ALA A 38 17.75 -11.22 -6.11
C ALA A 38 16.46 -12.03 -6.15
N SER A 39 15.76 -11.94 -7.27
CA SER A 39 14.52 -12.68 -7.48
C SER A 39 14.91 -14.14 -7.42
N GLY A 40 14.26 -14.89 -6.55
CA GLY A 40 14.45 -16.32 -6.50
C GLY A 40 14.21 -16.91 -7.89
N LEU A 41 14.71 -18.12 -8.11
CA LEU A 41 14.44 -18.86 -9.35
C LEU A 41 12.96 -19.24 -9.48
N VAL A 42 12.21 -19.15 -8.39
CA VAL A 42 10.76 -19.38 -8.36
C VAL A 42 10.04 -18.17 -7.73
N LYS A 43 8.85 -17.89 -8.22
CA LYS A 43 7.89 -16.99 -7.58
C LYS A 43 7.07 -17.81 -6.59
N VAL A 44 7.11 -17.44 -5.31
CA VAL A 44 6.29 -18.04 -4.25
C VAL A 44 5.21 -17.04 -3.85
N ALA A 45 3.94 -17.43 -4.01
CA ALA A 45 2.80 -16.60 -3.66
C ALA A 45 1.98 -17.26 -2.55
N ILE A 46 1.81 -16.57 -1.42
CA ILE A 46 0.91 -16.98 -0.34
C ILE A 46 -0.50 -16.52 -0.69
N THR A 47 -1.46 -17.43 -0.71
CA THR A 47 -2.87 -17.14 -0.98
C THR A 47 -3.71 -17.04 0.29
N SER A 48 -3.35 -17.79 1.33
CA SER A 48 -4.04 -17.71 2.63
C SER A 48 -3.14 -18.08 3.80
N VAL A 49 -3.45 -17.50 4.96
CA VAL A 49 -2.89 -17.84 6.27
C VAL A 49 -4.03 -17.95 7.27
N THR A 50 -4.13 -19.07 7.97
CA THR A 50 -5.24 -19.34 8.89
C THR A 50 -4.72 -20.03 10.16
N PRO A 51 -4.96 -19.47 11.35
CA PRO A 51 -5.45 -18.10 11.59
C PRO A 51 -4.37 -17.05 11.29
N PRO A 52 -4.73 -15.77 11.10
CA PRO A 52 -3.76 -14.68 10.85
C PRO A 52 -2.95 -14.30 12.10
N THR A 53 -3.48 -14.62 13.27
CA THR A 53 -2.83 -14.49 14.59
C THR A 53 -3.23 -15.70 15.42
N GLY A 54 -2.42 -16.08 16.38
CA GLY A 54 -2.73 -17.25 17.23
C GLY A 54 -1.96 -17.24 18.53
N ASP A 55 -2.23 -18.22 19.34
CA ASP A 55 -1.42 -18.58 20.50
C ASP A 55 -0.35 -19.64 20.10
N PRO A 56 0.61 -19.95 20.99
CA PRO A 56 1.65 -20.95 20.68
C PRO A 56 1.14 -22.35 20.33
N LYS A 57 -0.10 -22.71 20.66
CA LYS A 57 -0.68 -24.05 20.46
C LYS A 57 -1.55 -24.15 19.21
N THR A 58 -2.06 -23.03 18.70
CA THR A 58 -2.95 -23.01 17.55
C THR A 58 -2.16 -23.25 16.25
N PRO A 59 -2.46 -24.29 15.46
CA PRO A 59 -1.77 -24.55 14.21
C PRO A 59 -1.98 -23.41 13.20
N ILE A 60 -0.89 -22.93 12.62
CA ILE A 60 -0.91 -21.99 11.50
C ILE A 60 -0.81 -22.79 10.20
N THR A 61 -1.79 -22.60 9.32
CA THR A 61 -1.78 -23.19 7.97
C THR A 61 -1.55 -22.10 6.93
N ILE A 62 -0.52 -22.29 6.10
CA ILE A 62 -0.18 -21.39 4.99
C ILE A 62 -0.39 -22.15 3.68
N LYS A 63 -1.21 -21.57 2.79
CA LYS A 63 -1.45 -22.10 1.43
C LYS A 63 -0.94 -21.11 0.39
N GLY A 64 -0.54 -21.66 -0.76
CA GLY A 64 -0.09 -20.80 -1.84
C GLY A 64 0.35 -21.59 -3.07
N THR A 65 1.06 -20.88 -3.96
CA THR A 65 1.59 -21.45 -5.20
C THR A 65 3.06 -21.12 -5.36
N VAL A 66 3.76 -21.98 -6.09
CA VAL A 66 5.12 -21.74 -6.57
C VAL A 66 5.12 -21.84 -8.09
N THR A 67 5.71 -20.87 -8.75
CA THR A 67 5.87 -20.85 -10.20
C THR A 67 7.37 -20.82 -10.53
N ASN A 68 7.83 -21.69 -11.40
CA ASN A 68 9.19 -21.64 -11.93
C ASN A 68 9.31 -20.45 -12.89
N THR A 69 9.96 -19.39 -12.45
CA THR A 69 10.18 -18.17 -13.26
C THR A 69 11.57 -18.14 -13.92
N SER A 70 12.37 -19.19 -13.72
CA SER A 70 13.69 -19.32 -14.34
C SER A 70 13.60 -19.98 -15.71
N SER A 71 14.72 -19.99 -16.42
CA SER A 71 14.87 -20.66 -17.72
C SER A 71 15.28 -22.13 -17.59
N VAL A 72 15.45 -22.66 -16.37
CA VAL A 72 15.92 -24.03 -16.14
C VAL A 72 14.87 -24.88 -15.44
N SER A 73 14.80 -26.15 -15.85
CA SER A 73 13.97 -27.14 -15.15
C SER A 73 14.58 -27.48 -13.79
N MET A 74 13.75 -27.82 -12.82
CA MET A 74 14.15 -28.15 -11.46
C MET A 74 13.64 -29.52 -11.06
N THR A 75 14.40 -30.20 -10.19
CA THR A 75 14.00 -31.42 -9.51
C THR A 75 14.01 -31.20 -8.00
N TRP A 76 13.49 -32.16 -7.23
CA TRP A 76 13.45 -32.10 -5.77
C TRP A 76 12.82 -30.81 -5.22
N VAL A 77 11.74 -30.32 -5.85
CA VAL A 77 11.04 -29.11 -5.40
C VAL A 77 10.25 -29.42 -4.14
N GLN A 78 10.59 -28.76 -3.05
CA GLN A 78 9.90 -28.90 -1.77
C GLN A 78 9.59 -27.53 -1.17
N ALA A 79 8.37 -27.40 -0.64
CA ALA A 79 7.95 -26.27 0.17
C ALA A 79 7.90 -26.71 1.64
N SER A 80 8.67 -26.07 2.49
CA SER A 80 8.71 -26.35 3.92
C SER A 80 8.20 -25.14 4.70
N PHE A 81 7.58 -25.36 5.84
CA PHE A 81 7.29 -24.28 6.78
C PHE A 81 8.61 -23.63 7.19
N TRP A 82 8.64 -22.31 7.20
CA TRP A 82 9.80 -21.51 7.54
C TRP A 82 9.44 -20.48 8.61
N ARG A 83 10.36 -20.20 9.50
CA ARG A 83 10.26 -19.11 10.46
C ARG A 83 11.55 -18.29 10.52
N SER A 84 11.47 -17.03 10.92
CA SER A 84 12.65 -16.27 11.34
C SER A 84 13.32 -16.92 12.55
N GLN A 85 14.61 -16.67 12.74
CA GLN A 85 15.35 -17.21 13.90
C GLN A 85 14.84 -16.55 15.17
N ASP A 86 14.75 -15.24 15.15
CA ASP A 86 14.43 -14.41 16.31
C ASP A 86 13.05 -13.77 16.15
N GLU A 87 12.50 -13.29 17.24
CA GLU A 87 11.35 -12.41 17.28
C GLU A 87 11.71 -11.03 16.71
N ILE A 88 10.70 -10.33 16.25
CA ILE A 88 10.82 -8.95 15.77
C ILE A 88 10.42 -8.05 16.93
N ASN A 89 11.36 -7.26 17.42
CA ASN A 89 11.17 -6.50 18.66
C ASN A 89 10.67 -5.08 18.43
N ASP A 90 11.03 -4.48 17.29
CA ASP A 90 10.70 -3.11 16.96
C ASP A 90 10.44 -2.94 15.45
N THR A 91 10.08 -1.73 15.06
CA THR A 91 9.80 -1.39 13.65
C THR A 91 11.05 -1.41 12.77
N ARG A 92 12.24 -1.25 13.34
CA ARG A 92 13.49 -1.33 12.62
C ARG A 92 13.85 -2.77 12.28
N ASP A 93 13.76 -3.68 13.26
CA ASP A 93 13.94 -5.13 13.03
C ASP A 93 13.00 -5.61 11.91
N LEU A 94 11.75 -5.14 11.92
CA LEU A 94 10.79 -5.43 10.86
C LEU A 94 11.27 -4.94 9.51
N SER A 95 11.74 -3.70 9.43
CA SER A 95 12.25 -3.12 8.19
C SER A 95 13.46 -3.89 7.65
N ASP A 96 14.40 -4.24 8.51
CA ASP A 96 15.62 -4.98 8.15
C ASP A 96 15.26 -6.39 7.64
N LEU A 97 14.32 -7.07 8.30
CA LEU A 97 13.81 -8.36 7.83
C LEU A 97 13.18 -8.26 6.46
N LEU A 98 12.34 -7.25 6.24
CA LEU A 98 11.65 -7.07 4.96
C LEU A 98 12.60 -6.71 3.82
N ALA A 99 13.68 -6.00 4.11
CA ALA A 99 14.74 -5.69 3.14
C ALA A 99 15.58 -6.92 2.76
N SER A 100 15.60 -7.99 3.58
CA SER A 100 16.43 -9.17 3.33
C SER A 100 15.96 -9.92 2.06
N PRO A 101 16.89 -10.32 1.15
CA PRO A 101 16.56 -11.06 -0.06
C PRO A 101 15.86 -12.39 0.22
N ALA A 102 14.93 -12.79 -0.67
CA ALA A 102 14.16 -14.02 -0.51
C ALA A 102 15.02 -15.32 -0.62
N THR A 103 16.20 -15.21 -1.20
CA THR A 103 17.14 -16.35 -1.40
C THR A 103 18.15 -16.51 -0.28
N VAL A 104 18.29 -15.53 0.61
CA VAL A 104 19.21 -15.62 1.74
C VAL A 104 18.67 -16.66 2.75
N PRO A 105 19.46 -17.66 3.15
CA PRO A 105 19.02 -18.70 4.07
C PRO A 105 19.06 -18.21 5.52
N VAL A 106 18.21 -17.20 5.85
CA VAL A 106 18.01 -16.77 7.23
C VAL A 106 16.78 -17.44 7.82
N GLY A 107 16.85 -17.80 9.10
CA GLY A 107 15.79 -18.49 9.82
C GLY A 107 15.85 -20.02 9.68
N MET A 108 14.81 -20.65 10.18
CA MET A 108 14.74 -22.11 10.32
C MET A 108 13.61 -22.69 9.48
N ARG A 109 13.85 -23.86 8.90
CA ARG A 109 12.81 -24.69 8.29
C ARG A 109 12.35 -25.70 9.31
N TRP A 110 11.05 -25.95 9.29
CA TRP A 110 10.46 -26.93 10.19
C TRP A 110 9.64 -27.95 9.41
N PHE A 111 9.90 -29.21 9.67
CA PHE A 111 9.09 -30.35 9.25
C PHE A 111 9.45 -31.55 10.14
N ARG A 112 8.47 -32.35 10.49
CA ARG A 112 8.62 -33.51 11.36
C ARG A 112 9.09 -34.73 10.55
N GLU A 113 8.48 -34.88 9.38
CA GLU A 113 8.80 -35.94 8.43
C GLU A 113 8.90 -35.40 7.01
N PRO A 114 9.67 -36.03 6.09
CA PRO A 114 9.76 -35.56 4.70
C PRO A 114 8.39 -35.35 3.99
N LYS A 115 7.39 -36.17 4.33
CA LYS A 115 6.05 -36.07 3.78
C LYS A 115 5.28 -34.83 4.29
N GLU A 116 5.70 -34.22 5.41
CA GLU A 116 5.10 -32.98 5.95
C GLU A 116 5.70 -31.73 5.29
N ALA A 117 6.86 -31.85 4.63
CA ALA A 117 7.27 -30.85 3.66
C ALA A 117 6.34 -31.00 2.48
N SER A 118 5.46 -30.03 2.26
CA SER A 118 4.54 -30.08 1.13
C SER A 118 5.31 -30.22 -0.15
N ILE A 119 5.26 -31.42 -0.68
CA ILE A 119 5.86 -31.73 -1.96
C ILE A 119 4.81 -31.29 -2.98
N PHE A 120 5.21 -30.41 -3.87
CA PHE A 120 4.44 -30.24 -5.09
C PHE A 120 4.40 -31.60 -5.76
N ASN A 121 3.25 -32.04 -6.17
CA ASN A 121 3.00 -33.23 -6.96
C ASN A 121 3.80 -33.28 -8.27
N ILE A 122 4.97 -32.68 -8.34
CA ILE A 122 5.59 -32.27 -9.58
C ILE A 122 6.98 -32.85 -9.75
N THR A 123 7.63 -33.29 -8.69
CA THR A 123 9.00 -33.78 -8.89
C THR A 123 9.23 -35.05 -8.15
N ASP A 124 8.94 -36.15 -8.78
CA ASP A 124 9.49 -37.43 -8.44
C ASP A 124 10.65 -37.67 -9.40
N PRO A 125 11.91 -37.64 -8.94
CA PRO A 125 13.07 -37.94 -9.79
C PRO A 125 13.07 -39.36 -10.29
N GLU A 126 12.50 -40.31 -9.54
CA GLU A 126 12.37 -41.71 -9.96
C GLU A 126 11.36 -41.86 -11.09
N ALA A 127 10.32 -41.01 -11.10
CA ALA A 127 9.33 -40.91 -12.19
C ALA A 127 9.78 -39.97 -13.33
N ASN A 128 11.00 -39.47 -13.30
CA ASN A 128 11.55 -38.53 -14.29
C ASN A 128 10.74 -37.22 -14.45
N GLN A 129 10.10 -36.80 -13.36
CA GLN A 129 9.28 -35.58 -13.34
C GLN A 129 10.14 -34.36 -13.01
N THR A 130 9.98 -33.34 -13.79
CA THR A 130 10.68 -32.07 -13.64
C THR A 130 9.72 -30.89 -13.57
N PHE A 131 10.08 -29.89 -12.79
CA PHE A 131 9.37 -28.62 -12.71
C PHE A 131 9.94 -27.66 -13.76
N LYS A 132 9.28 -27.58 -14.91
CA LYS A 132 9.75 -26.85 -16.08
C LYS A 132 9.58 -25.34 -15.92
N PRO A 133 10.31 -24.52 -16.70
CA PRO A 133 10.03 -23.10 -16.80
C PRO A 133 8.54 -22.82 -17.09
N GLY A 134 7.93 -21.95 -16.28
CA GLY A 134 6.49 -21.61 -16.35
C GLY A 134 5.55 -22.53 -15.57
N ASP A 135 5.99 -23.71 -15.13
CA ASP A 135 5.15 -24.59 -14.34
C ASP A 135 4.78 -23.97 -12.99
N THR A 136 3.55 -24.24 -12.54
CA THR A 136 3.03 -23.80 -11.26
C THR A 136 2.49 -24.99 -10.46
N GLY A 137 2.91 -25.07 -9.20
CA GLY A 137 2.38 -26.04 -8.24
C GLY A 137 1.82 -25.36 -6.99
N SER A 138 0.89 -26.01 -6.31
CA SER A 138 0.32 -25.53 -5.05
C SER A 138 1.02 -26.14 -3.85
N PHE A 139 1.01 -25.44 -2.72
CA PHE A 139 1.48 -25.95 -1.45
C PHE A 139 0.50 -25.69 -0.31
N THR A 140 0.60 -26.52 0.72
CA THR A 140 -0.01 -26.30 2.03
C THR A 140 1.00 -26.72 3.07
N VAL A 141 1.34 -25.81 3.98
CA VAL A 141 2.22 -26.11 5.13
C VAL A 141 1.49 -25.76 6.41
N THR A 142 1.64 -26.59 7.42
CA THR A 142 0.96 -26.44 8.73
C THR A 142 1.93 -26.75 9.85
N GLY A 143 1.87 -25.98 10.93
CA GLY A 143 2.64 -26.22 12.15
C GLY A 143 2.17 -25.32 13.27
N THR A 144 2.32 -25.77 14.52
CA THR A 144 2.08 -24.89 15.68
C THR A 144 3.29 -24.03 15.95
N PRO A 145 3.11 -22.79 16.41
CA PRO A 145 4.23 -21.94 16.82
C PRO A 145 5.14 -22.64 17.85
N ALA A 146 4.56 -23.30 18.84
CA ALA A 146 5.32 -24.04 19.85
C ALA A 146 6.22 -25.14 19.25
N GLN A 147 5.72 -25.91 18.26
CA GLN A 147 6.52 -26.91 17.56
C GLN A 147 7.70 -26.30 16.80
N MET A 148 7.53 -25.06 16.33
CA MET A 148 8.58 -24.30 15.63
C MET A 148 9.52 -23.56 16.61
N GLY A 149 9.34 -23.71 17.92
CA GLY A 149 10.12 -22.98 18.93
C GLY A 149 9.74 -21.50 19.05
N LEU A 150 8.57 -21.10 18.54
CA LEU A 150 8.02 -19.77 18.73
C LEU A 150 7.16 -19.79 20.00
N THR A 151 7.76 -19.44 21.14
CA THR A 151 7.14 -19.64 22.47
C THR A 151 6.90 -18.35 23.22
N THR A 152 7.51 -17.24 22.84
CA THR A 152 7.32 -15.95 23.51
C THR A 152 5.94 -15.40 23.12
N PRO A 153 5.02 -15.26 24.07
CA PRO A 153 3.74 -14.63 23.82
C PRO A 153 3.89 -13.11 23.67
N ASN A 154 2.83 -12.48 23.19
CA ASN A 154 2.83 -11.04 22.92
C ASN A 154 4.02 -10.63 22.02
N ALA A 155 4.37 -11.41 21.00
CA ALA A 155 5.54 -11.21 20.16
C ALA A 155 5.18 -11.29 18.68
N VAL A 156 5.99 -10.64 17.85
CA VAL A 156 5.87 -10.66 16.39
C VAL A 156 6.94 -11.60 15.81
N TYR A 157 6.51 -12.45 14.91
CA TYR A 157 7.40 -13.36 14.17
C TYR A 157 7.15 -13.31 12.68
N ALA A 158 8.20 -13.54 11.90
CA ALA A 158 8.02 -13.88 10.50
C ALA A 158 7.94 -15.40 10.35
N VAL A 159 6.86 -15.84 9.73
CA VAL A 159 6.66 -17.23 9.32
C VAL A 159 6.40 -17.29 7.82
N GLY A 160 6.43 -18.46 7.22
CA GLY A 160 6.15 -18.54 5.80
C GLY A 160 6.56 -19.87 5.19
N VAL A 161 7.00 -19.79 3.94
CA VAL A 161 7.40 -20.95 3.14
C VAL A 161 8.77 -20.74 2.55
N HIS A 162 9.59 -21.74 2.69
CA HIS A 162 10.92 -21.85 2.11
C HIS A 162 10.91 -22.94 1.04
N VAL A 163 11.23 -22.57 -0.19
CA VAL A 163 11.25 -23.50 -1.32
C VAL A 163 12.68 -23.88 -1.66
N GLN A 164 12.95 -25.17 -1.66
CA GLN A 164 14.22 -25.76 -2.09
C GLN A 164 14.01 -26.57 -3.36
N ALA A 165 15.00 -26.56 -4.22
CA ALA A 165 15.03 -27.36 -5.44
C ALA A 165 16.48 -27.60 -5.91
N SER A 166 16.69 -28.54 -6.84
CA SER A 166 17.89 -28.71 -7.63
C SER A 166 17.68 -28.17 -9.03
N PRO A 167 18.13 -26.91 -9.34
CA PRO A 167 17.99 -26.34 -10.67
C PRO A 167 18.99 -26.97 -11.66
N GLY A 168 18.48 -27.52 -12.75
CA GLY A 168 19.32 -28.25 -13.70
C GLY A 168 20.11 -29.34 -13.01
N ASN A 169 21.43 -29.35 -13.25
CA ASN A 169 22.36 -30.28 -12.62
C ASN A 169 23.04 -29.72 -11.34
N GLN A 170 22.51 -28.64 -10.77
CA GLN A 170 23.11 -28.01 -9.60
C GLN A 170 22.62 -28.66 -8.30
N PRO A 171 23.44 -28.58 -7.24
CA PRO A 171 23.02 -29.05 -5.92
C PRO A 171 21.76 -28.40 -5.44
N ARG A 172 21.00 -29.11 -4.60
CA ARG A 172 19.79 -28.62 -3.97
C ARG A 172 20.10 -27.40 -3.13
N ARG A 173 19.31 -26.34 -3.37
CA ARG A 173 19.44 -25.03 -2.68
C ARG A 173 18.11 -24.35 -2.52
N THR A 174 18.09 -23.30 -1.74
CA THR A 174 16.94 -22.39 -1.68
C THR A 174 16.77 -21.68 -3.01
N VAL A 175 15.57 -21.81 -3.58
CA VAL A 175 15.20 -21.19 -4.85
C VAL A 175 14.17 -20.09 -4.70
N GLY A 176 13.45 -20.04 -3.56
CA GLY A 176 12.51 -18.98 -3.25
C GLY A 176 11.98 -19.06 -1.83
N ARG A 177 11.35 -17.97 -1.38
CA ARG A 177 10.73 -17.86 -0.07
C ARG A 177 9.59 -16.85 -0.11
N ALA A 178 8.52 -17.12 0.59
CA ALA A 178 7.50 -16.11 0.91
C ALA A 178 7.32 -16.03 2.42
N ARG A 179 7.01 -14.83 2.90
CA ARG A 179 6.87 -14.52 4.33
C ARG A 179 5.51 -13.94 4.63
N VAL A 180 5.06 -14.18 5.82
CA VAL A 180 3.93 -13.48 6.45
C VAL A 180 4.33 -13.19 7.89
N LEU A 181 3.90 -12.05 8.39
CA LEU A 181 4.05 -11.73 9.80
C LEU A 181 2.88 -12.31 10.59
N THR A 182 3.15 -12.76 11.78
CA THR A 182 2.15 -13.25 12.72
C THR A 182 2.43 -12.72 14.11
N VAL A 183 1.37 -12.41 14.84
CA VAL A 183 1.42 -12.03 16.24
C VAL A 183 1.04 -13.26 17.06
N LEU A 184 1.89 -13.67 17.99
CA LEU A 184 1.53 -14.62 19.04
C LEU A 184 0.93 -13.83 20.19
N SER A 185 -0.40 -13.86 20.28
CA SER A 185 -1.15 -13.12 21.28
C SER A 185 -1.42 -13.92 22.53
N ASP A 186 -1.52 -13.23 23.65
CA ASP A 186 -2.01 -13.74 24.94
C ASP A 186 -2.99 -12.74 25.57
N ALA A 187 -3.34 -12.95 26.83
CA ALA A 187 -4.25 -12.07 27.56
C ALA A 187 -3.70 -10.65 27.83
N HIS A 188 -2.40 -10.46 27.69
CA HIS A 188 -1.71 -9.17 27.89
C HIS A 188 -1.43 -8.43 26.58
N THR A 189 -1.67 -9.08 25.44
CA THR A 189 -1.46 -8.45 24.13
C THR A 189 -2.47 -7.34 23.93
N SER A 190 -1.96 -6.15 23.63
CA SER A 190 -2.78 -4.96 23.35
C SER A 190 -2.10 -4.08 22.32
N ALA A 191 -2.82 -3.64 21.31
CA ALA A 191 -2.32 -2.69 20.31
C ALA A 191 -3.43 -1.73 19.89
N ASN A 192 -3.02 -0.53 19.48
CA ASN A 192 -3.90 0.49 18.95
C ASN A 192 -3.70 0.63 17.43
N LEU A 193 -4.79 0.84 16.70
CA LEU A 193 -4.77 1.11 15.27
C LEU A 193 -5.82 2.16 14.93
N ALA A 194 -5.43 3.18 14.15
CA ALA A 194 -6.35 4.15 13.60
C ALA A 194 -6.53 3.94 12.09
N PRO A 195 -7.60 3.28 11.67
CA PRO A 195 -7.95 3.23 10.26
C PRO A 195 -8.48 4.59 9.79
N VAL A 196 -7.93 5.08 8.69
CA VAL A 196 -8.34 6.29 8.02
C VAL A 196 -8.92 5.92 6.67
N ILE A 197 -10.22 5.96 6.56
CA ILE A 197 -10.96 5.56 5.35
C ILE A 197 -11.00 6.71 4.36
N VAL A 198 -10.57 6.46 3.14
CA VAL A 198 -10.49 7.45 2.07
C VAL A 198 -11.63 7.23 1.09
N LEU A 199 -12.53 8.20 1.03
CA LEU A 199 -13.65 8.25 0.08
C LEU A 199 -13.30 9.26 -1.03
N SER A 200 -12.68 8.78 -2.08
CA SER A 200 -12.36 9.54 -3.30
C SER A 200 -12.47 8.66 -4.52
N ALA A 201 -12.76 9.24 -5.67
CA ALA A 201 -12.79 8.58 -6.96
C ALA A 201 -12.17 9.48 -8.04
N PRO A 202 -11.69 8.95 -9.14
CA PRO A 202 -11.31 9.77 -10.28
C PRO A 202 -12.51 10.58 -10.78
N PRO A 203 -12.33 11.86 -11.15
CA PRO A 203 -13.42 12.68 -11.70
C PRO A 203 -14.04 12.02 -12.95
N SER A 204 -15.35 11.88 -12.96
CA SER A 204 -16.10 11.26 -14.06
C SER A 204 -17.05 12.22 -14.76
N ARG A 205 -17.31 13.40 -14.17
CA ARG A 205 -18.21 14.40 -14.70
C ARG A 205 -17.47 15.43 -15.57
N ARG A 206 -17.96 15.66 -16.77
CA ARG A 206 -17.45 16.68 -17.69
C ARG A 206 -17.95 18.08 -17.33
N ILE A 207 -17.35 19.10 -17.95
CA ILE A 207 -17.74 20.53 -17.77
C ILE A 207 -19.19 20.78 -18.19
N ASP A 208 -19.70 20.07 -19.21
CA ASP A 208 -21.07 20.15 -19.67
C ASP A 208 -22.08 19.44 -18.75
N GLY A 209 -21.62 18.85 -17.67
CA GLY A 209 -22.44 18.12 -16.70
C GLY A 209 -22.69 16.66 -17.03
N THR A 210 -22.30 16.16 -18.21
CA THR A 210 -22.41 14.74 -18.56
C THR A 210 -21.33 13.92 -17.89
N PHE A 211 -21.61 12.64 -17.63
CA PHE A 211 -20.62 11.69 -17.12
C PHE A 211 -19.92 10.98 -18.30
N THR A 212 -18.66 10.64 -18.12
CA THR A 212 -17.87 9.95 -19.16
C THR A 212 -18.37 8.54 -19.41
N ASP A 213 -18.77 7.84 -18.35
CA ASP A 213 -19.26 6.46 -18.34
C ASP A 213 -19.96 6.13 -17.01
N GLU A 214 -20.28 4.87 -16.76
CA GLU A 214 -20.92 4.37 -15.53
C GLU A 214 -19.89 3.93 -14.45
N SER A 215 -18.62 4.19 -14.63
CA SER A 215 -17.57 3.71 -13.71
C SER A 215 -17.74 4.17 -12.28
N LEU A 216 -18.25 5.39 -12.06
CA LEU A 216 -18.54 5.88 -10.71
C LEU A 216 -19.69 5.09 -10.05
N SER A 217 -20.74 4.74 -10.80
CA SER A 217 -21.84 3.89 -10.29
C SER A 217 -21.33 2.51 -9.84
N ASP A 218 -20.47 1.91 -10.66
CA ASP A 218 -19.80 0.65 -10.33
C ASP A 218 -18.90 0.78 -9.08
N ASP A 219 -18.14 1.86 -8.99
CA ASP A 219 -17.24 2.11 -7.86
C ASP A 219 -18.00 2.38 -6.55
N ILE A 220 -19.12 3.11 -6.62
CA ILE A 220 -20.04 3.28 -5.48
C ILE A 220 -20.44 1.92 -4.92
N THR A 221 -20.87 1.02 -5.78
CA THR A 221 -21.38 -0.29 -5.34
C THR A 221 -20.27 -1.21 -4.84
N ARG A 222 -19.15 -1.28 -5.55
CA ARG A 222 -18.11 -2.30 -5.29
C ARG A 222 -17.07 -1.87 -4.25
N ARG A 223 -16.79 -0.58 -4.11
CA ARG A 223 -15.73 -0.07 -3.24
C ARG A 223 -16.21 0.98 -2.23
N LEU A 224 -16.85 2.06 -2.69
CA LEU A 224 -17.16 3.20 -1.84
C LEU A 224 -18.22 2.89 -0.78
N LYS A 225 -19.24 2.06 -1.08
CA LYS A 225 -20.26 1.63 -0.11
C LYS A 225 -19.65 0.74 0.99
N PRO A 226 -18.91 -0.33 0.70
CA PRO A 226 -18.18 -1.10 1.73
C PRO A 226 -17.22 -0.27 2.59
N LEU A 227 -16.55 0.73 2.01
CA LEU A 227 -15.69 1.64 2.76
C LEU A 227 -16.50 2.50 3.75
N ALA A 228 -17.61 3.07 3.31
CA ALA A 228 -18.47 3.89 4.16
C ALA A 228 -19.12 3.05 5.29
N GLU A 229 -19.57 1.84 5.01
CA GLU A 229 -20.07 0.87 6.01
C GLU A 229 -19.00 0.54 7.05
N ALA A 230 -17.75 0.33 6.62
CA ALA A 230 -16.65 0.10 7.53
C ALA A 230 -16.35 1.33 8.40
N ALA A 231 -16.53 2.54 7.89
CA ALA A 231 -16.36 3.77 8.67
C ALA A 231 -17.37 3.87 9.83
N HIS A 232 -18.60 3.47 9.60
CA HIS A 232 -19.62 3.41 10.66
C HIS A 232 -19.30 2.37 11.72
N THR A 233 -19.04 1.14 11.29
CA THR A 233 -18.89 0.00 12.21
C THR A 233 -17.60 0.05 13.03
N ARG A 234 -16.56 0.76 12.57
CA ARG A 234 -15.23 0.80 13.19
C ARG A 234 -14.88 2.10 13.88
N ASN A 235 -15.80 3.03 13.97
CA ASN A 235 -15.52 4.37 14.51
C ASN A 235 -14.29 5.03 13.85
N ALA A 236 -14.07 4.76 12.57
CA ALA A 236 -12.89 5.17 11.83
C ALA A 236 -12.95 6.67 11.46
N THR A 237 -11.78 7.25 11.22
CA THR A 237 -11.70 8.57 10.58
C THR A 237 -12.03 8.45 9.09
N VAL A 238 -12.72 9.45 8.55
CA VAL A 238 -13.06 9.54 7.14
C VAL A 238 -12.36 10.73 6.50
N LEU A 239 -11.68 10.52 5.39
CA LEU A 239 -11.23 11.56 4.47
C LEU A 239 -12.12 11.50 3.23
N VAL A 240 -12.81 12.58 2.93
CA VAL A 240 -13.71 12.64 1.78
C VAL A 240 -13.25 13.68 0.77
N ASP A 241 -13.28 13.32 -0.51
CA ASP A 241 -13.11 14.28 -1.59
C ASP A 241 -14.42 15.02 -1.83
N PRO A 242 -14.46 16.38 -1.69
CA PRO A 242 -15.67 17.14 -1.95
C PRO A 242 -16.20 16.99 -3.38
N SER A 243 -15.31 16.78 -4.37
CA SER A 243 -15.74 16.57 -5.77
C SER A 243 -16.55 15.29 -5.94
N LEU A 244 -16.19 14.23 -5.20
CA LEU A 244 -16.97 12.99 -5.19
C LEU A 244 -18.39 13.24 -4.67
N ILE A 245 -18.54 14.04 -3.63
CA ILE A 245 -19.88 14.40 -3.10
C ILE A 245 -20.70 15.14 -4.16
N ASP A 246 -20.11 16.11 -4.87
CA ASP A 246 -20.78 16.86 -5.93
C ASP A 246 -21.21 15.93 -7.09
N GLU A 247 -20.33 15.03 -7.51
CA GLU A 247 -20.65 14.07 -8.58
C GLU A 247 -21.77 13.11 -8.17
N VAL A 248 -21.68 12.52 -6.96
CA VAL A 248 -22.71 11.59 -6.48
C VAL A 248 -24.06 12.30 -6.24
N ARG A 249 -24.06 13.56 -5.81
CA ARG A 249 -25.30 14.37 -5.73
C ARG A 249 -25.91 14.62 -7.11
N ALA A 250 -25.07 14.90 -8.11
CA ALA A 250 -25.55 15.03 -9.48
C ALA A 250 -26.15 13.72 -9.98
N MET A 251 -25.53 12.56 -9.70
CA MET A 251 -26.09 11.24 -10.02
C MET A 251 -27.42 10.99 -9.32
N ALA A 252 -27.52 11.30 -8.04
CA ALA A 252 -28.75 11.13 -7.25
C ALA A 252 -29.93 11.97 -7.75
N SER A 253 -29.64 13.10 -8.41
CA SER A 253 -30.65 13.98 -9.03
C SER A 253 -31.07 13.53 -10.43
N GLY A 254 -30.42 12.49 -10.97
CA GLY A 254 -30.57 12.06 -12.35
C GLY A 254 -29.48 12.65 -13.27
N TYR A 255 -28.82 11.82 -14.04
CA TYR A 255 -27.66 12.19 -14.82
C TYR A 255 -27.65 11.57 -16.20
N LEU A 256 -26.86 12.17 -17.09
CA LEU A 256 -26.63 11.70 -18.46
C LEU A 256 -25.18 11.19 -18.59
N VAL A 257 -25.03 10.11 -19.31
CA VAL A 257 -23.74 9.46 -19.62
C VAL A 257 -23.45 9.61 -21.10
N ALA A 258 -22.20 9.84 -21.44
CA ALA A 258 -21.76 9.92 -22.84
C ALA A 258 -21.95 8.57 -23.53
N GLY A 259 -22.71 8.57 -24.61
CA GLY A 259 -22.90 7.43 -25.50
C GLY A 259 -21.96 7.47 -26.71
N LYS A 260 -22.23 6.63 -27.70
CA LYS A 260 -21.47 6.64 -28.95
C LYS A 260 -21.77 7.91 -29.78
N GLY A 261 -20.72 8.57 -30.24
CA GLY A 261 -20.81 9.83 -30.98
C GLY A 261 -21.18 10.99 -30.05
N SER A 262 -22.13 11.83 -30.45
CA SER A 262 -22.63 12.97 -29.66
C SER A 262 -23.89 12.65 -28.83
N HIS A 263 -24.30 11.39 -28.78
CA HIS A 263 -25.50 10.99 -28.05
C HIS A 263 -25.19 10.84 -26.57
N THR A 264 -26.17 11.14 -25.73
CA THR A 264 -26.15 10.85 -24.29
C THR A 264 -27.28 9.86 -23.97
N VAL A 265 -27.07 9.06 -22.94
CA VAL A 265 -28.06 8.12 -22.40
C VAL A 265 -28.30 8.43 -20.93
N ALA A 266 -29.47 8.09 -20.40
CA ALA A 266 -29.73 8.23 -18.98
C ALA A 266 -28.83 7.28 -18.19
N GLY A 267 -28.22 7.79 -17.11
CA GLY A 267 -27.43 6.96 -16.20
C GLY A 267 -28.31 6.04 -15.37
N THR A 268 -27.75 4.90 -14.96
CA THR A 268 -28.47 3.82 -14.25
C THR A 268 -28.19 3.79 -12.74
N GLY A 269 -27.21 4.54 -12.24
CA GLY A 269 -26.72 4.53 -10.86
C GLY A 269 -27.44 5.49 -9.89
N GLN A 270 -28.63 6.02 -10.23
CA GLN A 270 -29.30 7.04 -9.42
C GLN A 270 -29.64 6.55 -8.00
N GLU A 271 -30.20 5.37 -7.86
CA GLU A 271 -30.58 4.82 -6.54
C GLU A 271 -29.35 4.47 -5.70
N GLN A 272 -28.31 3.89 -6.31
CA GLN A 272 -27.03 3.61 -5.66
C GLN A 272 -26.38 4.89 -5.11
N ALA A 273 -26.46 5.98 -5.87
CA ALA A 273 -25.98 7.29 -5.45
C ALA A 273 -26.75 7.84 -4.25
N LYS A 274 -28.09 7.74 -4.23
CA LYS A 274 -28.92 8.12 -3.09
C LYS A 274 -28.61 7.31 -1.84
N GLU A 275 -28.52 5.98 -1.98
CA GLU A 275 -28.19 5.10 -0.86
C GLU A 275 -26.81 5.43 -0.27
N TRP A 276 -25.84 5.69 -1.12
CA TRP A 276 -24.49 6.03 -0.68
C TRP A 276 -24.43 7.38 0.04
N LEU A 277 -25.13 8.41 -0.46
CA LEU A 277 -25.24 9.71 0.22
C LEU A 277 -25.87 9.57 1.61
N ASN A 278 -26.95 8.82 1.72
CA ASN A 278 -27.61 8.55 3.01
C ASN A 278 -26.67 7.87 4.01
N LEU A 279 -25.73 7.05 3.52
CA LEU A 279 -24.72 6.40 4.35
C LEU A 279 -23.59 7.36 4.73
N VAL A 280 -23.18 8.26 3.85
CA VAL A 280 -22.00 9.13 4.06
C VAL A 280 -22.34 10.42 4.81
N GLU A 281 -23.48 11.04 4.59
CA GLU A 281 -23.84 12.32 5.23
C GLU A 281 -23.74 12.29 6.78
N PRO A 282 -24.19 11.23 7.49
CA PRO A 282 -23.97 11.13 8.94
C PRO A 282 -22.49 11.05 9.35
N LEU A 283 -21.63 10.47 8.50
CA LEU A 283 -20.20 10.40 8.76
C LEU A 283 -19.56 11.79 8.73
N LEU A 284 -19.98 12.66 7.79
CA LEU A 284 -19.46 14.04 7.69
C LEU A 284 -19.77 14.87 8.94
N SER A 285 -20.89 14.61 9.60
CA SER A 285 -21.31 15.30 10.83
C SER A 285 -20.76 14.68 12.12
N SER A 286 -19.99 13.58 12.03
CA SER A 286 -19.57 12.78 13.19
C SER A 286 -18.44 13.38 14.03
N GLY A 287 -17.82 14.49 13.60
CA GLY A 287 -16.60 15.05 14.20
C GLY A 287 -15.32 14.27 13.91
N ARG A 288 -15.41 13.22 13.07
CA ARG A 288 -14.29 12.36 12.66
C ARG A 288 -13.98 12.46 11.17
N ALA A 289 -14.61 13.37 10.48
CA ALA A 289 -14.43 13.58 9.05
C ALA A 289 -13.47 14.74 8.76
N TYR A 290 -12.69 14.58 7.71
CA TYR A 290 -11.84 15.60 7.10
C TYR A 290 -12.12 15.64 5.61
N ARG A 291 -11.93 16.78 4.98
CA ARG A 291 -11.95 16.87 3.52
C ARG A 291 -10.57 16.75 2.92
N LEU A 292 -10.49 16.16 1.76
CA LEU A 292 -9.33 16.21 0.87
C LEU A 292 -9.33 17.50 0.04
N PRO A 293 -8.24 17.86 -0.63
CA PRO A 293 -8.25 18.83 -1.71
C PRO A 293 -9.31 18.44 -2.75
N TYR A 294 -10.04 19.42 -3.30
CA TYR A 294 -11.08 19.18 -4.31
C TYR A 294 -10.51 18.40 -5.51
N GLY A 295 -11.19 17.33 -5.93
CA GLY A 295 -10.71 16.44 -6.98
C GLY A 295 -9.46 15.65 -6.59
N ASN A 296 -9.17 15.52 -5.29
CA ASN A 296 -7.94 14.95 -4.76
C ASN A 296 -6.69 15.49 -5.49
N ALA A 297 -6.68 16.80 -5.77
CA ALA A 297 -5.64 17.46 -6.54
C ALA A 297 -4.26 17.28 -5.91
N ASP A 298 -3.23 17.12 -6.74
CA ASP A 298 -1.83 17.08 -6.33
C ASP A 298 -1.35 18.45 -5.83
N VAL A 299 -1.69 18.77 -4.61
CA VAL A 299 -1.29 20.02 -3.96
C VAL A 299 0.20 20.01 -3.57
N ILE A 300 0.80 18.85 -3.38
CA ILE A 300 2.22 18.70 -3.02
C ILE A 300 3.08 19.03 -4.22
N GLY A 301 2.85 18.39 -5.37
CA GLY A 301 3.53 18.71 -6.62
C GLY A 301 3.33 20.17 -7.04
N THR A 302 2.12 20.70 -6.83
CA THR A 302 1.79 22.12 -7.09
C THR A 302 2.60 23.06 -6.20
N ALA A 303 2.75 22.76 -4.91
CA ALA A 303 3.55 23.56 -3.97
C ALA A 303 5.06 23.49 -4.31
N ARG A 304 5.56 22.29 -4.64
CA ARG A 304 6.97 22.09 -5.07
C ARG A 304 7.32 22.88 -6.32
N GLN A 305 6.37 23.09 -7.21
CA GLN A 305 6.54 23.93 -8.41
C GLN A 305 6.33 25.42 -8.15
N GLY A 306 6.05 25.84 -6.92
CA GLY A 306 5.81 27.23 -6.56
C GLY A 306 4.53 27.83 -7.17
N ARG A 307 3.53 27.01 -7.51
CA ARG A 307 2.29 27.42 -8.17
C ARG A 307 1.20 27.82 -7.16
N SER A 308 1.48 28.83 -6.31
CA SER A 308 0.54 29.27 -5.25
C SER A 308 -0.85 29.66 -5.77
N SER A 309 -0.97 30.21 -6.98
CA SER A 309 -2.26 30.55 -7.57
C SER A 309 -3.17 29.32 -7.78
N LEU A 310 -2.58 28.18 -8.17
CA LEU A 310 -3.33 26.93 -8.31
C LEU A 310 -3.77 26.37 -6.95
N LEU A 311 -2.95 26.53 -5.90
CA LEU A 311 -3.36 26.16 -4.55
C LEU A 311 -4.58 26.96 -4.08
N LEU A 312 -4.61 28.25 -4.37
CA LEU A 312 -5.77 29.11 -4.08
C LEU A 312 -7.02 28.66 -4.87
N THR A 313 -6.84 28.24 -6.14
CA THR A 313 -7.95 27.68 -6.91
C THR A 313 -8.50 26.43 -6.24
N VAL A 314 -7.66 25.50 -5.79
CA VAL A 314 -8.09 24.29 -5.05
C VAL A 314 -8.80 24.65 -3.74
N LYS A 315 -8.30 25.67 -3.02
CA LYS A 315 -8.91 26.15 -1.77
C LYS A 315 -10.34 26.63 -1.98
N HIS A 316 -10.59 27.32 -3.08
CA HIS A 316 -11.90 27.94 -3.39
C HIS A 316 -12.79 27.07 -4.29
N ALA A 317 -12.33 25.90 -4.71
CA ALA A 317 -13.09 25.02 -5.60
C ALA A 317 -14.30 24.36 -4.91
N VAL A 318 -14.29 24.27 -3.58
CA VAL A 318 -15.39 23.63 -2.83
C VAL A 318 -16.53 24.62 -2.70
N ASP A 319 -17.68 24.29 -3.26
CA ASP A 319 -18.90 25.09 -3.11
C ASP A 319 -19.35 25.10 -1.63
N PRO A 320 -19.72 26.23 -1.05
CA PRO A 320 -20.22 26.33 0.33
C PRO A 320 -21.44 25.43 0.62
N SER A 321 -22.24 25.08 -0.38
CA SER A 321 -23.36 24.14 -0.25
C SER A 321 -22.96 22.67 -0.18
N ASN A 322 -21.69 22.35 -0.49
CA ASN A 322 -21.17 20.99 -0.35
C ASN A 322 -21.04 20.64 1.15
N PRO A 323 -21.60 19.52 1.62
CA PRO A 323 -21.52 19.12 3.04
C PRO A 323 -20.10 19.00 3.58
N ALA A 324 -19.13 18.72 2.72
CA ALA A 324 -17.73 18.64 3.10
C ALA A 324 -17.02 20.00 3.17
N ALA A 325 -17.65 21.12 2.77
CA ALA A 325 -17.01 22.43 2.68
C ALA A 325 -16.43 22.91 4.02
N HIS A 326 -17.12 22.62 5.12
CA HIS A 326 -16.74 23.07 6.46
C HIS A 326 -15.82 22.10 7.21
N LEU A 327 -15.50 20.94 6.60
CA LEU A 327 -14.62 19.97 7.22
C LEU A 327 -13.16 20.47 7.24
N PRO A 328 -12.38 20.12 8.29
CA PRO A 328 -10.97 20.43 8.33
C PRO A 328 -10.24 19.74 7.16
N LEU A 329 -9.26 20.43 6.56
CA LEU A 329 -8.52 19.92 5.42
C LEU A 329 -7.45 18.91 5.87
N ALA A 330 -7.40 17.76 5.23
CA ALA A 330 -6.34 16.78 5.33
C ALA A 330 -5.60 16.64 4.00
N ILE A 331 -4.29 16.43 4.05
CA ILE A 331 -3.46 16.12 2.88
C ILE A 331 -2.79 14.77 3.10
N ILE A 332 -2.70 13.94 2.05
CA ILE A 332 -2.04 12.64 2.08
C ILE A 332 -0.74 12.75 1.27
N ASP A 333 0.39 12.44 1.92
CA ASP A 333 1.74 12.40 1.33
C ASP A 333 2.42 11.05 1.58
N PRO A 334 1.95 9.96 1.00
CA PRO A 334 2.47 8.63 1.30
C PRO A 334 3.89 8.42 0.76
N ALA A 335 4.35 9.27 -0.14
CA ALA A 335 5.68 9.23 -0.74
C ALA A 335 6.72 10.02 0.05
N ALA A 336 6.30 10.77 1.08
CA ALA A 336 7.15 11.71 1.80
C ALA A 336 7.87 12.69 0.87
N GLU A 337 7.15 13.19 -0.12
CA GLU A 337 7.69 14.12 -1.13
C GLU A 337 7.70 15.57 -0.68
N LEU A 338 7.09 15.84 0.46
CA LEU A 338 6.94 17.19 0.99
C LEU A 338 8.25 17.69 1.61
N ASP A 339 8.92 18.61 0.95
CA ASP A 339 10.06 19.33 1.50
C ASP A 339 9.64 20.54 2.36
N ASN A 340 10.59 21.12 3.11
CA ASN A 340 10.30 22.22 4.03
C ASN A 340 9.73 23.48 3.35
N SER A 341 10.13 23.77 2.10
CA SER A 341 9.65 24.92 1.35
C SER A 341 8.20 24.74 0.93
N SER A 342 7.93 23.59 0.34
CA SER A 342 6.58 23.19 -0.07
C SER A 342 5.63 23.08 1.12
N PHE A 343 6.12 22.54 2.24
CA PHE A 343 5.35 22.48 3.49
C PHE A 343 4.91 23.87 3.97
N LYS A 344 5.84 24.85 4.03
CA LYS A 344 5.53 26.23 4.40
C LYS A 344 4.50 26.86 3.45
N THR A 345 4.64 26.59 2.15
CA THR A 345 3.68 27.05 1.14
C THR A 345 2.29 26.46 1.37
N LEU A 346 2.19 25.15 1.59
CA LEU A 346 0.91 24.49 1.89
C LEU A 346 0.28 24.99 3.19
N ALA A 347 1.09 25.12 4.25
CA ALA A 347 0.62 25.64 5.54
C ALA A 347 0.05 27.05 5.39
N LYS A 348 0.71 27.92 4.65
CA LYS A 348 0.29 29.30 4.41
C LYS A 348 -0.95 29.40 3.54
N GLU A 349 -0.96 28.73 2.39
CA GLU A 349 -1.99 28.92 1.36
C GLU A 349 -3.25 28.08 1.63
N LEU A 350 -3.11 26.86 2.11
CA LEU A 350 -4.22 25.93 2.32
C LEU A 350 -4.62 25.77 3.78
N SER A 351 -3.70 26.01 4.72
CA SER A 351 -3.89 25.84 6.16
C SER A 351 -4.49 24.45 6.52
N PRO A 352 -3.86 23.34 6.09
CA PRO A 352 -4.38 22.01 6.41
C PRO A 352 -4.35 21.77 7.92
N SER A 353 -5.33 21.07 8.44
CA SER A 353 -5.36 20.65 9.84
C SER A 353 -4.43 19.50 10.11
N VAL A 354 -4.25 18.61 9.12
CA VAL A 354 -3.40 17.43 9.24
C VAL A 354 -2.78 17.05 7.89
N ILE A 355 -1.53 16.57 7.94
CA ILE A 355 -0.84 15.92 6.83
C ILE A 355 -0.49 14.51 7.27
N LEU A 356 -0.93 13.51 6.49
CA LEU A 356 -0.62 12.11 6.68
C LEU A 356 0.53 11.73 5.76
N THR A 357 1.69 11.35 6.31
CA THR A 357 2.89 11.06 5.52
C THR A 357 3.54 9.75 5.95
N CYS A 358 4.58 9.31 5.26
CA CYS A 358 5.32 8.10 5.63
C CYS A 358 5.87 8.18 7.06
N ALA A 359 5.70 7.13 7.86
CA ALA A 359 6.14 7.07 9.26
C ALA A 359 7.63 7.34 9.43
N ALA A 360 8.47 6.91 8.48
CA ALA A 360 9.91 7.13 8.52
C ALA A 360 10.30 8.62 8.54
N SER A 361 9.43 9.51 8.07
CA SER A 361 9.65 10.96 8.06
C SER A 361 9.17 11.68 9.34
N VAL A 362 8.46 10.97 10.23
CA VAL A 362 7.87 11.55 11.44
C VAL A 362 8.36 10.80 12.68
N ARG A 363 9.33 11.38 13.38
CA ARG A 363 9.79 10.84 14.66
C ARG A 363 8.64 10.87 15.67
N LYS A 364 8.45 9.80 16.46
CA LYS A 364 7.36 9.65 17.45
C LYS A 364 5.94 9.65 16.83
N GLY A 365 5.80 9.48 15.51
CA GLY A 365 4.53 9.28 14.84
C GLY A 365 3.65 10.52 14.66
N VAL A 366 3.77 11.55 15.50
CA VAL A 366 3.05 12.83 15.38
C VAL A 366 3.99 13.98 15.70
N ARG A 367 3.94 15.03 14.91
CA ARG A 367 4.57 16.33 15.22
C ARG A 367 3.65 17.46 14.78
N GLU A 368 3.85 18.64 15.31
CA GLU A 368 3.18 19.86 14.88
C GLU A 368 4.21 20.87 14.38
N ASP A 369 3.93 21.51 13.26
CA ASP A 369 4.73 22.58 12.68
C ASP A 369 3.83 23.57 11.94
N PHE A 370 4.04 24.88 12.17
CA PHE A 370 3.20 25.97 11.60
C PHE A 370 1.69 25.77 11.82
N GLY A 371 1.27 25.19 12.95
CA GLY A 371 -0.14 24.92 13.27
C GLY A 371 -0.72 23.73 12.50
N VAL A 372 0.09 22.97 11.76
CA VAL A 372 -0.29 21.78 11.01
C VAL A 372 0.18 20.54 11.75
N LYS A 373 -0.71 19.61 12.01
CA LYS A 373 -0.35 18.31 12.60
C LYS A 373 0.11 17.36 11.51
N ILE A 374 1.29 16.77 11.68
CA ILE A 374 1.89 15.81 10.74
C ILE A 374 1.91 14.45 11.40
N VAL A 375 1.28 13.47 10.77
CA VAL A 375 1.11 12.11 11.32
C VAL A 375 1.77 11.09 10.41
N GLY A 376 2.58 10.21 11.02
CA GLY A 376 3.21 9.11 10.32
C GLY A 376 2.23 7.97 10.02
N LEU A 377 2.13 7.57 8.77
CA LEU A 377 1.37 6.39 8.36
C LEU A 377 2.15 5.13 8.65
N ALA A 378 1.53 4.14 9.25
CA ALA A 378 2.07 2.79 9.32
C ALA A 378 2.27 2.27 7.89
N ASP A 379 3.50 1.90 7.55
CA ASP A 379 3.89 1.60 6.17
C ASP A 379 3.51 0.17 5.78
N THR A 380 2.21 -0.12 5.76
CA THR A 380 1.68 -1.42 5.36
C THR A 380 1.80 -1.70 3.86
N VAL A 381 2.02 -0.66 3.06
CA VAL A 381 1.98 -0.74 1.60
C VAL A 381 3.39 -0.75 0.98
N ARG A 382 4.35 -0.10 1.63
CA ARG A 382 5.70 0.12 1.07
C ARG A 382 6.78 -0.83 1.55
N THR A 383 6.65 -1.38 2.73
CA THR A 383 7.66 -2.26 3.33
C THR A 383 7.70 -3.65 2.73
N SER A 384 6.77 -3.99 1.87
CA SER A 384 6.93 -5.17 1.05
C SER A 384 8.00 -4.88 -0.02
N GLY A 385 9.27 -4.88 0.34
CA GLY A 385 10.38 -5.01 -0.61
C GLY A 385 10.27 -6.26 -1.49
N HIS A 386 9.11 -6.89 -1.46
CA HIS A 386 8.66 -7.99 -2.30
C HIS A 386 7.36 -7.58 -2.98
N PRO A 387 7.42 -7.09 -4.23
CA PRO A 387 6.22 -6.82 -5.04
C PRO A 387 5.37 -8.07 -5.30
N GLN A 388 5.73 -9.21 -4.72
CA GLN A 388 5.19 -10.53 -5.04
C GLN A 388 4.15 -11.06 -4.06
N SER A 389 3.83 -10.35 -2.98
CA SER A 389 3.14 -10.99 -1.88
C SER A 389 2.12 -10.11 -1.19
N ASN A 390 1.17 -9.62 -1.94
CA ASN A 390 0.09 -8.83 -1.36
C ASN A 390 -1.22 -9.62 -1.29
N SER A 391 -1.17 -10.87 -0.79
CA SER A 391 -2.41 -11.51 -0.37
C SER A 391 -3.00 -10.76 0.83
N ASP A 392 -4.32 -10.79 0.96
CA ASP A 392 -5.03 -10.13 2.06
C ASP A 392 -4.52 -10.62 3.42
N SER A 393 -4.16 -11.91 3.52
CA SER A 393 -3.58 -12.49 4.73
C SER A 393 -2.21 -11.90 5.08
N GLN A 394 -1.35 -11.67 4.08
CA GLN A 394 -0.04 -11.05 4.31
C GLN A 394 -0.18 -9.59 4.71
N ARG A 395 -1.07 -8.86 4.05
CA ARG A 395 -1.41 -7.48 4.39
C ARG A 395 -1.93 -7.37 5.83
N ARG A 396 -2.86 -8.26 6.20
CA ARG A 396 -3.39 -8.32 7.55
C ARG A 396 -2.31 -8.64 8.60
N GLY A 397 -1.49 -9.66 8.37
CA GLY A 397 -0.38 -10.01 9.26
C GLY A 397 0.61 -8.86 9.45
N MET A 398 0.93 -8.15 8.36
CA MET A 398 1.79 -6.96 8.39
C MET A 398 1.18 -5.86 9.26
N LEU A 399 -0.08 -5.52 9.01
CA LEU A 399 -0.78 -4.45 9.71
C LEU A 399 -0.88 -4.73 11.22
N LEU A 400 -1.28 -5.93 11.61
CA LEU A 400 -1.40 -6.34 13.00
C LEU A 400 -0.03 -6.32 13.72
N SER A 401 1.01 -6.78 13.04
CA SER A 401 2.38 -6.75 13.57
C SER A 401 2.90 -5.33 13.75
N GLN A 402 2.69 -4.46 12.77
CA GLN A 402 3.06 -3.06 12.88
C GLN A 402 2.29 -2.35 13.99
N ALA A 403 0.98 -2.59 14.11
CA ALA A 403 0.18 -2.00 15.19
C ALA A 403 0.74 -2.38 16.57
N LEU A 404 1.13 -3.65 16.77
CA LEU A 404 1.71 -4.09 18.04
C LEU A 404 3.08 -3.45 18.28
N LEU A 405 3.99 -3.47 17.31
CA LEU A 405 5.33 -2.90 17.45
C LEU A 405 5.28 -1.38 17.67
N MET A 406 4.50 -0.66 16.88
CA MET A 406 4.34 0.79 17.05
C MET A 406 3.72 1.15 18.40
N THR A 407 2.74 0.37 18.88
CA THR A 407 2.16 0.58 20.22
C THR A 407 3.22 0.43 21.32
N ARG A 408 4.12 -0.54 21.21
CA ARG A 408 5.25 -0.73 22.15
C ARG A 408 6.23 0.43 22.12
N GLU A 409 6.47 0.98 20.95
CA GLU A 409 7.34 2.16 20.77
C GLU A 409 6.62 3.48 21.14
N SER A 410 5.37 3.42 21.61
CA SER A 410 4.51 4.58 21.87
C SER A 410 4.33 5.47 20.64
N ILE A 411 4.30 4.84 19.44
CA ILE A 411 4.05 5.48 18.17
C ILE A 411 2.63 5.13 17.74
N PRO A 412 1.78 6.11 17.35
CA PRO A 412 0.46 5.82 16.83
C PRO A 412 0.51 5.04 15.52
N ALA A 413 -0.17 3.92 15.45
CA ALA A 413 -0.33 3.17 14.21
C ALA A 413 -1.53 3.73 13.43
N VAL A 414 -1.26 4.46 12.34
CA VAL A 414 -2.29 5.04 11.45
C VAL A 414 -2.18 4.40 10.08
N THR A 415 -3.28 3.89 9.53
CA THR A 415 -3.26 3.25 8.21
C THR A 415 -4.36 3.81 7.30
N LEU A 416 -4.03 3.98 6.02
CA LEU A 416 -5.03 4.34 5.00
C LEU A 416 -5.82 3.09 4.57
N VAL A 417 -7.12 3.26 4.44
CA VAL A 417 -8.07 2.25 3.97
C VAL A 417 -8.72 2.78 2.70
N THR A 418 -8.31 2.27 1.56
CA THR A 418 -8.72 2.76 0.24
C THR A 418 -9.46 1.71 -0.58
N THR A 419 -9.37 0.45 -0.17
CA THR A 419 -9.95 -0.71 -0.85
C THR A 419 -10.71 -1.61 0.11
N VAL A 420 -11.55 -2.49 -0.43
CA VAL A 420 -12.26 -3.52 0.36
C VAL A 420 -11.27 -4.48 1.04
N ASN A 421 -10.15 -4.75 0.41
CA ASN A 421 -9.10 -5.60 1.00
C ASN A 421 -8.45 -4.92 2.21
N ASP A 422 -8.29 -3.60 2.20
CA ASP A 422 -7.82 -2.85 3.37
C ASP A 422 -8.86 -2.90 4.50
N VAL A 423 -10.15 -2.86 4.16
CA VAL A 423 -11.22 -3.09 5.15
C VAL A 423 -11.05 -4.46 5.80
N GLN A 424 -10.80 -5.51 5.05
CA GLN A 424 -10.60 -6.85 5.61
C GLN A 424 -9.31 -6.92 6.45
N ALA A 425 -8.23 -6.30 5.99
CA ALA A 425 -6.97 -6.25 6.72
C ALA A 425 -7.10 -5.56 8.09
N THR A 426 -7.94 -4.53 8.20
CA THR A 426 -8.20 -3.78 9.44
C THR A 426 -9.33 -4.36 10.29
N ALA A 427 -9.86 -5.56 9.96
CA ALA A 427 -10.90 -6.20 10.78
C ALA A 427 -10.42 -6.42 12.22
N PRO A 428 -11.26 -6.15 13.24
CA PRO A 428 -10.85 -6.23 14.64
C PRO A 428 -10.45 -7.66 15.04
N VAL A 429 -9.52 -7.75 15.97
CA VAL A 429 -9.19 -8.94 16.78
C VAL A 429 -9.27 -8.54 18.24
N SER A 430 -9.40 -9.51 19.15
CA SER A 430 -9.70 -9.25 20.56
C SER A 430 -8.74 -8.29 21.28
N TRP A 431 -7.50 -8.22 20.84
CA TRP A 431 -6.44 -7.39 21.42
C TRP A 431 -6.15 -6.10 20.66
N LEU A 432 -6.84 -5.84 19.50
CA LEU A 432 -6.65 -4.64 18.68
C LEU A 432 -7.75 -3.61 18.99
N HIS A 433 -7.35 -2.46 19.49
CA HIS A 433 -8.24 -1.35 19.78
C HIS A 433 -8.24 -0.35 18.63
N LEU A 434 -9.40 -0.22 17.97
CA LEU A 434 -9.55 0.74 16.88
C LEU A 434 -9.79 2.14 17.47
N GLN A 435 -9.02 3.10 16.99
CA GLN A 435 -9.09 4.51 17.36
C GLN A 435 -9.38 5.38 16.14
N ASN A 436 -9.83 6.60 16.35
CA ASN A 436 -9.89 7.60 15.29
C ASN A 436 -8.71 8.59 15.38
N LEU A 437 -8.47 9.31 14.29
CA LEU A 437 -7.36 10.25 14.19
C LEU A 437 -7.44 11.38 15.22
N SER A 438 -8.64 11.86 15.55
CA SER A 438 -8.79 12.92 16.55
C SER A 438 -8.32 12.48 17.94
N THR A 439 -8.53 11.22 18.32
CA THR A 439 -8.02 10.65 19.57
C THR A 439 -6.48 10.70 19.61
N ILE A 440 -5.83 10.33 18.50
CA ILE A 440 -4.37 10.38 18.35
C ILE A 440 -3.86 11.81 18.43
N LEU A 441 -4.50 12.72 17.67
CA LEU A 441 -4.08 14.12 17.61
C LEU A 441 -4.24 14.87 18.93
N ASN A 442 -5.16 14.45 19.81
CA ASN A 442 -5.38 15.04 21.12
C ASN A 442 -4.57 14.37 22.22
N GLY A 443 -4.26 13.08 22.08
CA GLY A 443 -3.49 12.31 23.07
C GLY A 443 -1.98 12.54 23.02
N CYS A 444 -1.44 13.04 21.92
CA CYS A 444 -0.01 13.34 21.78
C CYS A 444 0.39 14.74 22.30
N LEU A 445 -0.53 15.49 22.90
CA LEU A 445 -0.28 16.80 23.51
C LEU A 445 0.00 16.72 25.02
N LEU A 446 0.12 15.52 25.57
CA LEU A 446 0.56 15.23 26.94
C LEU A 446 1.96 14.58 26.91
#